data_b4dfa777503c09bc07adbc50d64138f7
#
_entry.id   b4dfa777503c09bc07adbc50d64138f7
#
_cell.length_a   1.000
_cell.length_b   1.000
_cell.length_c   1.000
_cell.angle_alpha   90.00
_cell.angle_beta   90.00
_cell.angle_gamma   90.00
#
_symmetry.space_group_name_H-M   'P 1'
#
loop_
_entity.id
_entity.type
_entity.pdbx_description
1 polymer ?
#
loop_
_entity_poly.entity_id
_entity_poly.type
_entity_poly.pdbx_seq_one_letter_code
_entity_poly.pdbx_strand_id
1 'polypeptide(L)'
;EIERKLARVLSKDLRVELDKLLNYLGDPPNLANVPAEYWQGGWKDIQKDVEPILVDTYIEAAMDLADGIGIGIDWGLANNTAANWARTNLSDLLQKMFQTTYDGVNETVPRFFTENWTIEDLTRHLERWHSPRRAELIATTETTRAVVEGERAAVEQMTKETGIELVPIWLTANDEMVCPVCGPRHKKPITDGVFPPLHPRCRCMSAY
;
A
#
# COMPACT_ATOMS: atom_id res chain seq x y z
N GLU A 1 15.26 -2.36 -0.88
CA GLU A 1 15.29 -2.24 -2.36
C GLU A 1 13.88 -2.25 -2.94
N ILE A 2 13.04 -3.20 -2.55
CA ILE A 2 11.65 -3.38 -3.02
C ILE A 2 10.82 -2.13 -2.74
N GLU A 3 10.85 -1.60 -1.52
CA GLU A 3 10.12 -0.38 -1.14
C GLU A 3 10.46 0.80 -2.07
N ARG A 4 11.74 0.98 -2.41
CA ARG A 4 12.16 2.04 -3.35
C ARG A 4 11.68 1.81 -4.78
N LYS A 5 11.60 0.53 -5.21
CA LYS A 5 11.05 0.15 -6.52
C LYS A 5 9.57 0.50 -6.55
N LEU A 6 8.82 0.09 -5.54
CA LEU A 6 7.39 0.36 -5.41
C LEU A 6 7.09 1.86 -5.33
N ALA A 7 7.85 2.62 -4.54
CA ALA A 7 7.71 4.08 -4.43
C ALA A 7 7.94 4.79 -5.77
N ARG A 8 8.93 4.35 -6.56
CA ARG A 8 9.19 4.92 -7.90
C ARG A 8 8.06 4.65 -8.88
N VAL A 9 7.55 3.43 -8.90
CA VAL A 9 6.41 3.03 -9.76
C VAL A 9 5.20 3.87 -9.39
N LEU A 10 4.80 3.87 -8.13
CA LEU A 10 3.67 4.66 -7.64
C LEU A 10 3.82 6.16 -7.91
N SER A 11 5.02 6.72 -7.73
CA SER A 11 5.26 8.14 -7.98
C SER A 11 5.07 8.51 -9.46
N LYS A 12 5.53 7.65 -10.37
CA LYS A 12 5.34 7.82 -11.81
C LYS A 12 3.85 7.76 -12.16
N ASP A 13 3.15 6.75 -11.66
CA ASP A 13 1.76 6.51 -12.03
C ASP A 13 0.84 7.58 -11.44
N LEU A 14 1.07 8.00 -10.19
CA LEU A 14 0.34 9.10 -9.58
C LEU A 14 0.52 10.42 -10.37
N ARG A 15 1.70 10.66 -10.93
CA ARG A 15 1.93 11.83 -11.77
C ARG A 15 1.13 11.76 -13.07
N VAL A 16 1.10 10.59 -13.71
CA VAL A 16 0.26 10.37 -14.92
C VAL A 16 -1.22 10.62 -14.60
N GLU A 17 -1.69 10.17 -13.43
CA GLU A 17 -3.07 10.42 -13.01
C GLU A 17 -3.37 11.90 -12.74
N LEU A 18 -2.41 12.65 -12.18
CA LEU A 18 -2.54 14.12 -12.04
C LEU A 18 -2.65 14.80 -13.41
N ASP A 19 -1.79 14.45 -14.35
CA ASP A 19 -1.80 15.04 -15.68
C ASP A 19 -3.13 14.75 -16.41
N LYS A 20 -3.66 13.53 -16.30
CA LYS A 20 -4.99 13.18 -16.81
C LYS A 20 -6.09 14.02 -16.15
N LEU A 21 -6.05 14.16 -14.83
CA LEU A 21 -7.05 14.94 -14.07
C LEU A 21 -7.06 16.41 -14.51
N LEU A 22 -5.89 17.04 -14.59
CA LEU A 22 -5.75 18.43 -15.03
C LEU A 22 -6.27 18.63 -16.45
N ASN A 23 -6.00 17.70 -17.35
CA ASN A 23 -6.53 17.73 -18.71
C ASN A 23 -8.06 17.65 -18.76
N TYR A 24 -8.69 16.82 -17.92
CA TYR A 24 -10.13 16.75 -17.80
C TYR A 24 -10.74 18.02 -17.19
N LEU A 25 -10.13 18.54 -16.14
CA LEU A 25 -10.63 19.74 -15.46
C LEU A 25 -10.67 20.93 -16.40
N GLY A 26 -9.65 21.13 -17.23
CA GLY A 26 -9.55 22.25 -18.18
C GLY A 26 -9.25 23.59 -17.50
N ASP A 27 -9.39 24.67 -18.28
CA ASP A 27 -9.21 26.07 -17.83
C ASP A 27 -10.37 26.94 -18.35
N PRO A 28 -11.25 27.48 -17.49
CA PRO A 28 -11.29 27.27 -16.04
C PRO A 28 -11.67 25.85 -15.64
N PRO A 29 -11.24 25.38 -14.45
CA PRO A 29 -11.46 23.99 -14.05
C PRO A 29 -12.95 23.69 -13.79
N ASN A 30 -13.39 22.54 -14.32
CA ASN A 30 -14.78 22.11 -14.15
C ASN A 30 -14.84 20.61 -13.81
N LEU A 31 -15.32 20.28 -12.62
CA LEU A 31 -15.48 18.90 -12.16
C LEU A 31 -16.42 18.07 -13.04
N ALA A 32 -17.41 18.69 -13.68
CA ALA A 32 -18.31 17.99 -14.59
C ALA A 32 -17.63 17.44 -15.86
N ASN A 33 -16.46 17.95 -16.21
CA ASN A 33 -15.67 17.45 -17.34
C ASN A 33 -14.91 16.16 -16.99
N VAL A 34 -14.75 15.82 -15.71
CA VAL A 34 -14.04 14.61 -15.29
C VAL A 34 -14.97 13.41 -15.47
N PRO A 35 -14.69 12.48 -16.37
CA PRO A 35 -15.58 11.38 -16.67
C PRO A 35 -15.71 10.43 -15.47
N ALA A 36 -16.89 9.83 -15.32
CA ALA A 36 -17.15 8.88 -14.24
C ALA A 36 -16.17 7.69 -14.25
N GLU A 37 -15.72 7.27 -15.45
CA GLU A 37 -14.76 6.19 -15.65
C GLU A 37 -13.39 6.52 -15.04
N TYR A 38 -12.97 7.78 -15.04
CA TYR A 38 -11.76 8.23 -14.35
C TYR A 38 -11.87 7.93 -12.86
N TRP A 39 -13.03 8.22 -12.28
CA TRP A 39 -13.28 8.00 -10.86
C TRP A 39 -13.54 6.53 -10.51
N GLN A 40 -14.10 5.73 -11.39
CA GLN A 40 -14.54 4.36 -11.10
C GLN A 40 -13.54 3.27 -11.55
N GLY A 41 -12.61 3.58 -12.42
CA GLY A 41 -11.74 2.55 -12.99
C GLY A 41 -10.38 3.01 -13.50
N GLY A 42 -10.05 4.30 -13.38
CA GLY A 42 -8.85 4.89 -13.97
C GLY A 42 -7.50 4.40 -13.40
N TRP A 43 -7.53 3.66 -12.28
CA TRP A 43 -6.33 3.22 -11.56
C TRP A 43 -5.85 1.81 -11.98
N LYS A 44 -6.35 1.30 -13.09
CA LYS A 44 -5.96 -0.02 -13.62
C LYS A 44 -4.48 -0.10 -13.99
N ASP A 45 -3.90 1.01 -14.44
CA ASP A 45 -2.47 1.07 -14.78
C ASP A 45 -1.63 0.93 -13.51
N ILE A 46 -2.03 1.61 -12.43
CA ILE A 46 -1.39 1.46 -11.11
C ILE A 46 -1.51 0.01 -10.63
N GLN A 47 -2.68 -0.60 -10.75
CA GLN A 47 -2.87 -2.01 -10.39
C GLN A 47 -1.91 -2.91 -11.13
N LYS A 48 -1.84 -2.78 -12.45
CA LYS A 48 -0.98 -3.59 -13.31
C LYS A 48 0.50 -3.48 -12.95
N ASP A 49 0.96 -2.27 -12.62
CA ASP A 49 2.37 -2.02 -12.35
C ASP A 49 2.77 -2.39 -10.91
N VAL A 50 1.83 -2.31 -9.96
CA VAL A 50 2.06 -2.58 -8.53
C VAL A 50 1.83 -4.06 -8.15
N GLU A 51 0.83 -4.74 -8.74
CA GLU A 51 0.47 -6.13 -8.39
C GLU A 51 1.67 -7.08 -8.43
N PRO A 52 2.50 -7.11 -9.48
CA PRO A 52 3.65 -8.02 -9.53
C PRO A 52 4.65 -7.78 -8.40
N ILE A 53 4.88 -6.52 -8.04
CA ILE A 53 5.83 -6.15 -6.97
C ILE A 53 5.35 -6.68 -5.61
N LEU A 54 4.05 -6.56 -5.33
CA LEU A 54 3.48 -7.06 -4.07
C LEU A 54 3.45 -8.58 -4.03
N VAL A 55 3.16 -9.25 -5.15
CA VAL A 55 3.21 -10.73 -5.26
C VAL A 55 4.62 -11.22 -5.00
N ASP A 56 5.62 -10.66 -5.67
CA ASP A 56 7.02 -11.03 -5.48
C ASP A 56 7.46 -10.84 -4.02
N THR A 57 7.11 -9.69 -3.43
CA THR A 57 7.44 -9.37 -2.03
C THR A 57 6.84 -10.38 -1.05
N TYR A 58 5.58 -10.76 -1.26
CA TYR A 58 4.90 -11.75 -0.44
C TYR A 58 5.58 -13.12 -0.54
N ILE A 59 5.91 -13.54 -1.76
CA ILE A 59 6.55 -14.84 -2.02
C ILE A 59 7.95 -14.87 -1.42
N GLU A 60 8.78 -13.83 -1.64
CA GLU A 60 10.12 -13.72 -1.06
C GLU A 60 10.08 -13.83 0.47
N ALA A 61 9.16 -13.13 1.13
CA ALA A 61 9.01 -13.19 2.58
C ALA A 61 8.59 -14.59 3.08
N ALA A 62 7.70 -15.27 2.36
CA ALA A 62 7.31 -16.64 2.68
C ALA A 62 8.48 -17.62 2.51
N MET A 63 9.29 -17.41 1.47
CA MET A 63 10.50 -18.21 1.21
C MET A 63 11.53 -18.04 2.31
N ASP A 64 11.89 -16.79 2.61
CA ASP A 64 12.93 -16.48 3.59
C ASP A 64 12.58 -17.06 4.97
N LEU A 65 11.31 -16.98 5.34
CA LEU A 65 10.86 -17.58 6.59
C LEU A 65 10.93 -19.11 6.55
N ALA A 66 10.42 -19.75 5.49
CA ALA A 66 10.41 -21.20 5.36
C ALA A 66 11.84 -21.79 5.35
N ASP A 67 12.76 -21.14 4.65
CA ASP A 67 14.17 -21.52 4.62
C ASP A 67 14.80 -21.37 6.01
N GLY A 68 14.45 -20.30 6.73
CA GLY A 68 14.95 -20.05 8.10
C GLY A 68 14.50 -21.11 9.11
N ILE A 69 13.31 -21.68 8.95
CA ILE A 69 12.77 -22.75 9.81
C ILE A 69 12.98 -24.17 9.24
N GLY A 70 13.57 -24.30 8.04
CA GLY A 70 13.93 -25.57 7.42
C GLY A 70 12.76 -26.38 6.87
N ILE A 71 11.70 -25.73 6.41
CA ILE A 71 10.49 -26.36 5.89
C ILE A 71 10.36 -26.09 4.38
N GLY A 72 9.94 -27.13 3.63
CA GLY A 72 9.58 -26.98 2.22
C GLY A 72 8.24 -26.26 2.06
N ILE A 73 8.12 -25.40 1.05
CA ILE A 73 6.86 -24.74 0.66
C ILE A 73 6.31 -25.37 -0.62
N ASP A 74 4.99 -25.60 -0.67
CA ASP A 74 4.29 -25.84 -1.92
C ASP A 74 4.19 -24.54 -2.73
N TRP A 75 5.07 -24.42 -3.73
CA TRP A 75 5.17 -23.22 -4.58
C TRP A 75 3.92 -22.93 -5.41
N GLY A 76 3.20 -23.99 -5.81
CA GLY A 76 1.94 -23.81 -6.54
C GLY A 76 0.88 -23.13 -5.67
N LEU A 77 0.76 -23.57 -4.43
CA LEU A 77 -0.16 -23.01 -3.45
C LEU A 77 0.28 -21.60 -3.01
N ALA A 78 1.57 -21.40 -2.73
CA ALA A 78 2.11 -20.11 -2.32
C ALA A 78 1.90 -19.03 -3.39
N ASN A 79 2.18 -19.32 -4.66
CA ASN A 79 1.97 -18.39 -5.77
C ASN A 79 0.50 -18.02 -5.95
N ASN A 80 -0.42 -19.00 -5.87
CA ASN A 80 -1.86 -18.73 -5.99
C ASN A 80 -2.37 -17.89 -4.82
N THR A 81 -1.92 -18.19 -3.60
CA THR A 81 -2.30 -17.45 -2.39
C THR A 81 -1.77 -16.02 -2.45
N ALA A 82 -0.52 -15.82 -2.84
CA ALA A 82 0.10 -14.51 -3.03
C ALA A 82 -0.64 -13.66 -4.08
N ALA A 83 -0.97 -14.26 -5.23
CA ALA A 83 -1.68 -13.54 -6.29
C ALA A 83 -3.10 -13.14 -5.86
N ASN A 84 -3.82 -14.02 -5.16
CA ASN A 84 -5.16 -13.72 -4.66
C ASN A 84 -5.12 -12.64 -3.57
N TRP A 85 -4.18 -12.73 -2.63
CA TRP A 85 -3.97 -11.73 -1.60
C TRP A 85 -3.65 -10.37 -2.23
N ALA A 86 -2.68 -10.32 -3.15
CA ALA A 86 -2.25 -9.07 -3.79
C ALA A 86 -3.42 -8.39 -4.52
N ARG A 87 -4.24 -9.14 -5.26
CA ARG A 87 -5.42 -8.57 -5.94
C ARG A 87 -6.43 -7.99 -4.97
N THR A 88 -6.73 -8.70 -3.88
CA THR A 88 -7.70 -8.25 -2.88
C THR A 88 -7.18 -7.01 -2.15
N ASN A 89 -5.95 -7.08 -1.64
CA ASN A 89 -5.31 -5.97 -0.94
C ASN A 89 -5.18 -4.73 -1.83
N LEU A 90 -4.79 -4.93 -3.09
CA LEU A 90 -4.62 -3.83 -4.03
C LEU A 90 -5.95 -3.18 -4.41
N SER A 91 -7.02 -3.96 -4.55
CA SER A 91 -8.37 -3.43 -4.76
C SER A 91 -8.78 -2.49 -3.63
N ASP A 92 -8.61 -2.91 -2.38
CA ASP A 92 -8.91 -2.11 -1.19
C ASP A 92 -8.03 -0.85 -1.09
N LEU A 93 -6.74 -1.00 -1.39
CA LEU A 93 -5.80 0.11 -1.41
C LEU A 93 -6.20 1.16 -2.46
N LEU A 94 -6.46 0.71 -3.68
CA LEU A 94 -6.84 1.60 -4.79
C LEU A 94 -8.16 2.31 -4.50
N GLN A 95 -9.13 1.63 -3.93
CA GLN A 95 -10.39 2.25 -3.52
C GLN A 95 -10.17 3.36 -2.48
N LYS A 96 -9.31 3.13 -1.48
CA LYS A 96 -8.97 4.14 -0.47
C LYS A 96 -8.18 5.31 -1.06
N MET A 97 -7.22 5.02 -1.94
CA MET A 97 -6.45 6.05 -2.64
C MET A 97 -7.36 6.92 -3.49
N PHE A 98 -8.25 6.29 -4.21
CA PHE A 98 -9.25 6.91 -5.05
C PHE A 98 -10.17 7.82 -4.23
N GLN A 99 -10.82 7.30 -3.17
CA GLN A 99 -11.73 8.07 -2.34
C GLN A 99 -11.04 9.32 -1.75
N THR A 100 -9.83 9.14 -1.23
CA THR A 100 -9.03 10.26 -0.67
C THR A 100 -8.71 11.30 -1.74
N THR A 101 -8.42 10.88 -2.98
CA THR A 101 -8.13 11.81 -4.08
C THR A 101 -9.42 12.52 -4.54
N TYR A 102 -10.50 11.78 -4.70
CA TYR A 102 -11.81 12.30 -5.07
C TYR A 102 -12.28 13.39 -4.09
N ASP A 103 -12.26 13.10 -2.80
CA ASP A 103 -12.66 14.04 -1.75
C ASP A 103 -11.78 15.29 -1.77
N GLY A 104 -10.46 15.11 -1.88
CA GLY A 104 -9.52 16.21 -1.95
C GLY A 104 -9.68 17.09 -3.19
N VAL A 105 -9.99 16.52 -4.35
CA VAL A 105 -10.26 17.27 -5.58
C VAL A 105 -11.57 18.04 -5.46
N ASN A 106 -12.63 17.42 -4.95
CA ASN A 106 -13.92 18.07 -4.75
C ASN A 106 -13.86 19.21 -3.71
N GLU A 107 -12.98 19.12 -2.72
CA GLU A 107 -12.71 20.21 -1.78
C GLU A 107 -11.87 21.33 -2.43
N THR A 108 -10.90 20.97 -3.28
CA THR A 108 -9.90 21.92 -3.78
C THR A 108 -10.39 22.73 -4.98
N VAL A 109 -11.11 22.12 -5.93
CA VAL A 109 -11.53 22.80 -7.16
C VAL A 109 -12.47 24.00 -6.90
N PRO A 110 -13.47 23.97 -6.00
CA PRO A 110 -14.28 25.15 -5.69
C PRO A 110 -13.46 26.34 -5.16
N ARG A 111 -12.35 26.07 -4.44
CA ARG A 111 -11.47 27.10 -3.89
C ARG A 111 -10.75 27.90 -4.98
N PHE A 112 -10.51 27.31 -6.15
CA PHE A 112 -9.97 28.01 -7.31
C PHE A 112 -10.78 29.31 -7.59
N PHE A 113 -12.09 29.22 -7.56
CA PHE A 113 -12.97 30.36 -7.84
C PHE A 113 -13.11 31.33 -6.67
N THR A 114 -13.16 30.81 -5.43
CA THR A 114 -13.36 31.64 -4.24
C THR A 114 -12.10 32.37 -3.78
N GLU A 115 -10.94 31.80 -4.07
CA GLU A 115 -9.65 32.34 -3.66
C GLU A 115 -8.89 32.99 -4.84
N ASN A 116 -9.52 33.08 -6.02
CA ASN A 116 -8.94 33.64 -7.25
C ASN A 116 -7.57 33.03 -7.61
N TRP A 117 -7.46 31.71 -7.56
CA TRP A 117 -6.22 31.00 -7.89
C TRP A 117 -5.93 31.03 -9.38
N THR A 118 -4.65 30.86 -9.72
CA THR A 118 -4.19 30.50 -11.07
C THR A 118 -4.27 28.98 -11.26
N ILE A 119 -4.13 28.51 -12.50
CA ILE A 119 -4.01 27.07 -12.78
C ILE A 119 -2.79 26.46 -12.10
N GLU A 120 -1.69 27.21 -11.99
CA GLU A 120 -0.48 26.77 -11.27
C GLU A 120 -0.75 26.61 -9.78
N ASP A 121 -1.55 27.48 -9.17
CA ASP A 121 -1.95 27.35 -7.77
C ASP A 121 -2.82 26.11 -7.57
N LEU A 122 -3.83 25.90 -8.42
CA LEU A 122 -4.66 24.70 -8.40
C LEU A 122 -3.79 23.43 -8.52
N THR A 123 -2.91 23.39 -9.51
CA THR A 123 -1.99 22.26 -9.73
C THR A 123 -1.18 21.96 -8.48
N ARG A 124 -0.57 22.98 -7.86
CA ARG A 124 0.21 22.83 -6.61
C ARG A 124 -0.63 22.26 -5.47
N HIS A 125 -1.88 22.66 -5.36
CA HIS A 125 -2.79 22.14 -4.33
C HIS A 125 -3.21 20.68 -4.61
N LEU A 126 -3.38 20.29 -5.87
CA LEU A 126 -3.72 18.92 -6.27
C LEU A 126 -2.51 17.96 -6.21
N GLU A 127 -1.28 18.46 -6.39
CA GLU A 127 -0.04 17.67 -6.30
C GLU A 127 0.09 16.92 -4.98
N ARG A 128 -0.43 17.42 -3.87
CA ARG A 128 -0.36 16.72 -2.57
C ARG A 128 -0.95 15.30 -2.61
N TRP A 129 -1.98 15.10 -3.46
CA TRP A 129 -2.63 13.79 -3.63
C TRP A 129 -1.90 12.86 -4.60
N HIS A 130 -0.95 13.40 -5.35
CA HIS A 130 -0.18 12.73 -6.40
C HIS A 130 1.34 12.82 -6.17
N SER A 131 1.76 13.18 -4.96
CA SER A 131 3.15 13.47 -4.64
C SER A 131 4.02 12.23 -4.46
N PRO A 132 5.36 12.34 -4.71
CA PRO A 132 6.32 11.30 -4.36
C PRO A 132 6.27 10.91 -2.88
N ARG A 133 6.00 11.88 -1.99
CA ARG A 133 5.86 11.61 -0.55
C ARG A 133 4.68 10.68 -0.25
N ARG A 134 3.56 10.83 -0.97
CA ARG A 134 2.42 9.92 -0.85
C ARG A 134 2.78 8.53 -1.38
N ALA A 135 3.50 8.46 -2.51
CA ALA A 135 3.99 7.22 -3.08
C ALA A 135 4.90 6.46 -2.09
N GLU A 136 5.84 7.14 -1.44
CA GLU A 136 6.71 6.56 -0.41
C GLU A 136 5.90 6.04 0.78
N LEU A 137 4.93 6.81 1.26
CA LEU A 137 4.07 6.42 2.37
C LEU A 137 3.30 5.14 2.06
N ILE A 138 2.74 5.04 0.87
CA ILE A 138 2.02 3.85 0.41
C ILE A 138 2.99 2.68 0.25
N ALA A 139 4.13 2.91 -0.40
CA ALA A 139 5.14 1.87 -0.65
C ALA A 139 5.62 1.25 0.67
N THR A 140 6.01 2.05 1.67
CA THR A 140 6.42 1.56 3.00
C THR A 140 5.33 0.71 3.64
N THR A 141 4.08 1.17 3.59
CA THR A 141 2.96 0.48 4.22
C THR A 141 2.66 -0.86 3.54
N GLU A 142 2.60 -0.86 2.22
CA GLU A 142 2.19 -2.05 1.46
C GLU A 142 3.32 -3.07 1.33
N THR A 143 4.59 -2.66 1.29
CA THR A 143 5.72 -3.57 1.40
C THR A 143 5.72 -4.27 2.75
N THR A 144 5.54 -3.53 3.85
CA THR A 144 5.41 -4.13 5.20
C THR A 144 4.25 -5.13 5.26
N ARG A 145 3.10 -4.79 4.70
CA ARG A 145 1.93 -5.67 4.65
C ARG A 145 2.21 -6.95 3.88
N ALA A 146 2.82 -6.85 2.69
CA ALA A 146 3.15 -8.00 1.85
C ALA A 146 4.12 -8.97 2.55
N VAL A 147 5.14 -8.43 3.22
CA VAL A 147 6.09 -9.24 4.01
C VAL A 147 5.37 -10.00 5.13
N VAL A 148 4.61 -9.28 5.97
CA VAL A 148 3.90 -9.89 7.11
C VAL A 148 2.89 -10.96 6.67
N GLU A 149 2.17 -10.72 5.59
CA GLU A 149 1.20 -11.69 5.08
C GLU A 149 1.88 -12.90 4.44
N GLY A 150 3.03 -12.72 3.78
CA GLY A 150 3.86 -13.83 3.27
C GLY A 150 4.38 -14.72 4.40
N GLU A 151 4.95 -14.13 5.44
CA GLU A 151 5.41 -14.86 6.63
C GLU A 151 4.25 -15.62 7.31
N ARG A 152 3.09 -14.97 7.47
CA ARG A 152 1.91 -15.63 8.06
C ARG A 152 1.44 -16.84 7.27
N ALA A 153 1.43 -16.74 5.94
CA ALA A 153 1.04 -17.85 5.09
C ALA A 153 2.00 -19.04 5.19
N ALA A 154 3.31 -18.78 5.26
CA ALA A 154 4.32 -19.81 5.48
C ALA A 154 4.11 -20.52 6.82
N VAL A 155 3.89 -19.78 7.91
CA VAL A 155 3.61 -20.35 9.24
C VAL A 155 2.30 -21.14 9.24
N GLU A 156 1.26 -20.64 8.61
CA GLU A 156 -0.03 -21.35 8.51
C GLU A 156 0.11 -22.68 7.76
N GLN A 157 0.87 -22.71 6.66
CA GLN A 157 1.16 -23.93 5.94
C GLN A 157 1.95 -24.91 6.82
N MET A 158 3.02 -24.43 7.46
CA MET A 158 3.83 -25.25 8.37
C MET A 158 2.98 -25.86 9.50
N THR A 159 2.13 -25.07 10.14
CA THR A 159 1.28 -25.53 11.22
C THR A 159 0.33 -26.63 10.75
N LYS A 160 -0.24 -26.51 9.53
CA LYS A 160 -1.09 -27.55 8.92
C LYS A 160 -0.35 -28.84 8.66
N GLU A 161 0.92 -28.78 8.24
CA GLU A 161 1.71 -29.96 7.87
C GLU A 161 2.34 -30.64 9.08
N THR A 162 2.76 -29.87 10.09
CA THR A 162 3.56 -30.40 11.22
C THR A 162 2.80 -30.45 12.54
N GLY A 163 1.69 -29.70 12.68
CA GLY A 163 1.00 -29.50 13.94
C GLY A 163 1.73 -28.56 14.91
N ILE A 164 2.87 -27.97 14.50
CA ILE A 164 3.63 -27.04 15.34
C ILE A 164 3.04 -25.64 15.21
N GLU A 165 2.63 -25.05 16.31
CA GLU A 165 2.16 -23.67 16.37
C GLU A 165 3.28 -22.72 16.75
N LEU A 166 3.55 -21.71 15.92
CA LEU A 166 4.45 -20.62 16.24
C LEU A 166 3.66 -19.41 16.73
N VAL A 167 4.17 -18.76 17.76
CA VAL A 167 3.55 -17.55 18.33
C VAL A 167 4.23 -16.32 17.73
N PRO A 168 3.52 -15.52 16.93
CA PRO A 168 4.09 -14.32 16.35
C PRO A 168 4.39 -13.27 17.43
N ILE A 169 5.53 -12.59 17.28
CA ILE A 169 5.97 -11.52 18.19
C ILE A 169 5.99 -10.21 17.37
N TRP A 170 5.46 -9.14 17.95
CA TRP A 170 5.52 -7.81 17.36
C TRP A 170 6.92 -7.20 17.49
N LEU A 171 7.54 -6.83 16.37
CA LEU A 171 8.79 -6.09 16.36
C LEU A 171 8.59 -4.68 15.80
N THR A 172 9.00 -3.67 16.56
CA THR A 172 9.12 -2.30 16.07
C THR A 172 10.51 -2.06 15.48
N ALA A 173 10.67 -1.02 14.68
CA ALA A 173 11.99 -0.59 14.20
C ALA A 173 12.95 -0.17 15.33
N ASN A 174 12.45 -0.01 16.57
CA ASN A 174 13.20 0.31 17.79
C ASN A 174 14.06 1.58 17.64
N ASP A 175 13.51 2.58 16.97
CA ASP A 175 14.10 3.90 16.76
C ASP A 175 13.15 5.01 17.25
N GLU A 176 13.61 6.25 17.18
CA GLU A 176 12.86 7.44 17.62
C GLU A 176 11.55 7.69 16.85
N MET A 177 11.38 7.02 15.69
CA MET A 177 10.20 7.15 14.84
C MET A 177 9.09 6.14 15.20
N VAL A 178 9.28 5.32 16.21
CA VAL A 178 8.26 4.37 16.67
C VAL A 178 7.11 5.13 17.31
N CYS A 179 5.91 4.94 16.76
CA CYS A 179 4.73 5.66 17.25
C CYS A 179 4.24 5.14 18.62
N PRO A 180 3.46 5.95 19.36
CA PRO A 180 2.93 5.56 20.68
C PRO A 180 1.98 4.35 20.63
N VAL A 181 1.41 4.03 19.48
CA VAL A 181 0.52 2.87 19.31
C VAL A 181 1.32 1.57 19.16
N CYS A 182 2.40 1.61 18.38
CA CYS A 182 3.24 0.44 18.10
C CYS A 182 4.26 0.15 19.21
N GLY A 183 4.80 1.19 19.85
CA GLY A 183 5.83 1.06 20.89
C GLY A 183 5.48 0.07 21.99
N PRO A 184 4.29 0.15 22.61
CA PRO A 184 3.87 -0.78 23.67
C PRO A 184 3.76 -2.24 23.24
N ARG A 185 3.69 -2.54 21.92
CA ARG A 185 3.62 -3.90 21.37
C ARG A 185 4.99 -4.55 21.18
N HIS A 186 6.09 -3.78 21.24
CA HIS A 186 7.44 -4.28 20.97
C HIS A 186 7.79 -5.50 21.84
N LYS A 187 8.25 -6.58 21.19
CA LYS A 187 8.60 -7.88 21.80
C LYS A 187 7.45 -8.57 22.55
N LYS A 188 6.20 -8.19 22.25
CA LYS A 188 5.05 -8.88 22.83
C LYS A 188 4.43 -9.86 21.82
N PRO A 189 3.87 -10.99 22.30
CA PRO A 189 3.12 -11.90 21.47
C PRO A 189 1.91 -11.20 20.82
N ILE A 190 1.62 -11.52 19.59
CA ILE A 190 0.41 -11.09 18.89
C ILE A 190 -0.68 -12.12 19.19
N THR A 191 -1.52 -11.82 20.17
CA THR A 191 -2.61 -12.71 20.62
C THR A 191 -3.99 -12.18 20.25
N ASP A 192 -4.08 -10.93 19.80
CA ASP A 192 -5.32 -10.25 19.40
C ASP A 192 -5.62 -10.38 17.89
N GLY A 193 -4.79 -11.09 17.14
CA GLY A 193 -4.92 -11.26 15.69
C GLY A 193 -4.61 -9.98 14.88
N VAL A 194 -4.10 -8.94 15.53
CA VAL A 194 -3.80 -7.65 14.89
C VAL A 194 -2.32 -7.58 14.53
N PHE A 195 -2.02 -7.67 13.24
CA PHE A 195 -0.66 -7.66 12.69
C PHE A 195 -0.26 -6.29 12.11
N PRO A 196 1.07 -6.01 11.99
CA PRO A 196 1.52 -4.82 11.27
C PRO A 196 1.18 -4.93 9.76
N PRO A 197 1.00 -3.78 9.07
CA PRO A 197 1.06 -2.41 9.55
C PRO A 197 -0.26 -1.94 10.18
N LEU A 198 -0.21 -1.19 11.29
CA LEU A 198 -1.41 -0.60 11.92
C LEU A 198 -1.83 0.74 11.33
N HIS A 199 -0.91 1.44 10.71
CA HIS A 199 -1.11 2.80 10.20
C HIS A 199 -0.17 3.08 9.02
N PRO A 200 -0.42 4.12 8.23
CA PRO A 200 0.50 4.54 7.17
C PRO A 200 1.93 4.77 7.70
N ARG A 201 2.94 4.36 6.92
CA ARG A 201 4.38 4.37 7.30
C ARG A 201 4.73 3.52 8.52
N CYS A 202 3.92 2.54 8.85
CA CYS A 202 4.29 1.58 9.88
C CYS A 202 5.47 0.72 9.38
N ARG A 203 6.56 0.67 10.17
CA ARG A 203 7.77 -0.10 9.89
C ARG A 203 7.95 -1.26 10.85
N CYS A 204 6.86 -1.65 11.52
CA CYS A 204 6.85 -2.81 12.38
C CYS A 204 6.72 -4.08 11.55
N MET A 205 7.16 -5.20 12.09
CA MET A 205 7.06 -6.52 11.49
C MET A 205 6.66 -7.55 12.53
N SER A 206 6.26 -8.72 12.08
CA SER A 206 6.16 -9.92 12.91
C SER A 206 7.49 -10.67 12.90
N ALA A 207 7.70 -11.48 13.92
CA ALA A 207 8.76 -12.50 13.96
C ALA A 207 8.18 -13.76 14.62
N TYR A 208 8.72 -14.93 14.27
CA TYR A 208 8.26 -16.23 14.73
C TYR A 208 9.36 -17.03 15.38
#